data_bcfabaa9563f80626546da12354c0110
#
_entry.id   bcfabaa9563f80626546da12354c0110
#
_cell.length_a   1.000
_cell.length_b   1.000
_cell.length_c   1.000
_cell.angle_alpha   90.00
_cell.angle_beta   90.00
_cell.angle_gamma   90.00
#
_symmetry.space_group_name_H-M   'P 1'
#
loop_
_entity.id
_entity.type
_entity.pdbx_description
1 polymer ?
#
loop_
_entity_poly.entity_id
_entity_poly.type
_entity_poly.pdbx_seq_one_letter_code
_entity_poly.pdbx_strand_id
1 'polypeptide(L)'
;MPARTGKQYILGLRESAAEVFIHGEKVEDVTTHPGLRNGVDTLAGLYDMQYNSAIQGEMTYTSPDSGEQVGMSFITPRTADDLHNRRIMMTHWARASCGMMGRTPDFMNVTIMAMAAAGDYFAQNRPEFKDNIQNYFKYIRENRSEERRVGKECRSRW
;
A
#
# COMPACT_ATOMS: atom_id res chain seq x y z
N MET A 1 14.27 5.51 -3.91
CA MET A 1 12.90 6.04 -3.91
C MET A 1 11.96 5.01 -3.30
N PRO A 2 11.27 5.27 -2.22
CA PRO A 2 10.39 4.31 -1.58
C PRO A 2 9.02 4.12 -2.28
N ALA A 3 8.59 5.01 -3.18
CA ALA A 3 7.46 4.71 -4.04
C ALA A 3 7.77 3.54 -4.97
N ARG A 4 6.83 2.60 -5.13
CA ARG A 4 7.02 1.35 -5.87
C ARG A 4 6.64 1.50 -7.33
N THR A 5 7.35 0.80 -8.23
CA THR A 5 6.92 0.63 -9.62
C THR A 5 6.12 -0.65 -9.80
N GLY A 6 5.30 -0.71 -10.84
CA GLY A 6 4.60 -1.94 -11.22
C GLY A 6 5.54 -3.10 -11.50
N LYS A 7 6.70 -2.83 -12.12
CA LYS A 7 7.75 -3.85 -12.31
C LYS A 7 8.25 -4.43 -11.00
N GLN A 8 8.50 -3.60 -10.00
CA GLN A 8 8.93 -4.05 -8.66
C GLN A 8 7.82 -4.85 -7.96
N TYR A 9 6.55 -4.46 -8.15
CA TYR A 9 5.41 -5.22 -7.65
C TYR A 9 5.37 -6.62 -8.25
N ILE A 10 5.44 -6.75 -9.58
CA ILE A 10 5.44 -8.05 -10.28
C ILE A 10 6.62 -8.93 -9.83
N LEU A 11 7.82 -8.35 -9.72
CA LEU A 11 9.00 -9.08 -9.22
C LEU A 11 8.79 -9.58 -7.80
N GLY A 12 8.25 -8.75 -6.90
CA GLY A 12 7.95 -9.15 -5.52
C GLY A 12 6.93 -10.29 -5.42
N LEU A 13 5.94 -10.34 -6.34
CA LEU A 13 5.00 -11.47 -6.41
C LEU A 13 5.70 -12.78 -6.81
N ARG A 14 6.63 -12.73 -7.76
CA ARG A 14 7.40 -13.90 -8.20
C ARG A 14 8.35 -14.42 -7.13
N GLU A 15 8.93 -13.52 -6.36
CA GLU A 15 9.83 -13.85 -5.25
C GLU A 15 9.07 -14.27 -3.97
N SER A 16 7.75 -14.11 -3.96
CA SER A 16 6.91 -14.49 -2.82
C SER A 16 6.84 -15.99 -2.66
N ALA A 17 7.06 -16.48 -1.45
CA ALA A 17 6.86 -17.89 -1.09
C ALA A 17 5.38 -18.25 -0.84
N ALA A 18 4.43 -17.36 -1.18
CA ALA A 18 3.01 -17.61 -0.99
C ALA A 18 2.50 -18.67 -1.97
N GLU A 19 1.87 -19.71 -1.45
CA GLU A 19 1.19 -20.70 -2.25
C GLU A 19 -0.24 -20.25 -2.54
N VAL A 20 -0.61 -20.18 -3.81
CA VAL A 20 -1.94 -19.80 -4.27
C VAL A 20 -2.60 -20.98 -4.94
N PHE A 21 -3.87 -21.22 -4.60
CA PHE A 21 -4.68 -22.28 -5.18
C PHE A 21 -5.94 -21.69 -5.81
N ILE A 22 -6.28 -22.14 -7.01
CA ILE A 22 -7.53 -21.79 -7.71
C ILE A 22 -8.24 -23.10 -8.07
N HIS A 23 -9.49 -23.24 -7.62
CA HIS A 23 -10.28 -24.45 -7.80
C HIS A 23 -9.60 -25.74 -7.32
N GLY A 24 -8.74 -25.64 -6.30
CA GLY A 24 -7.98 -26.77 -5.75
C GLY A 24 -6.66 -27.06 -6.46
N GLU A 25 -6.34 -26.38 -7.55
CA GLU A 25 -5.09 -26.50 -8.28
C GLU A 25 -4.09 -25.43 -7.85
N LYS A 26 -2.83 -25.82 -7.64
CA LYS A 26 -1.75 -24.91 -7.29
C LYS A 26 -1.38 -24.03 -8.49
N VAL A 27 -1.32 -22.74 -8.28
CA VAL A 27 -0.88 -21.76 -9.27
C VAL A 27 0.65 -21.65 -9.22
N GLU A 28 1.31 -21.96 -10.32
CA GLU A 28 2.78 -21.92 -10.45
C GLU A 28 3.31 -20.48 -10.44
N ASP A 29 2.70 -19.58 -11.22
CA ASP A 29 3.05 -18.15 -11.28
C ASP A 29 1.78 -17.31 -11.36
N VAL A 30 1.49 -16.58 -10.29
CA VAL A 30 0.33 -15.68 -10.18
C VAL A 30 0.38 -14.55 -11.20
N THR A 31 1.55 -14.18 -11.67
CA THR A 31 1.75 -13.07 -12.62
C THR A 31 1.39 -13.44 -14.07
N THR A 32 1.34 -14.74 -14.38
CA THR A 32 1.03 -15.24 -15.72
C THR A 32 -0.25 -16.06 -15.78
N HIS A 33 -0.77 -16.51 -14.65
CA HIS A 33 -1.98 -17.31 -14.59
C HIS A 33 -3.19 -16.59 -15.20
N PRO A 34 -3.95 -17.19 -16.12
CA PRO A 34 -5.04 -16.54 -16.86
C PRO A 34 -6.10 -15.86 -15.97
N GLY A 35 -6.40 -16.47 -14.82
CA GLY A 35 -7.39 -15.92 -13.87
C GLY A 35 -6.87 -14.81 -12.96
N LEU A 36 -5.57 -14.53 -12.94
CA LEU A 36 -4.95 -13.58 -12.01
C LEU A 36 -4.19 -12.45 -12.71
N ARG A 37 -3.56 -12.70 -13.87
CA ARG A 37 -2.67 -11.76 -14.55
C ARG A 37 -3.29 -10.37 -14.75
N ASN A 38 -4.57 -10.30 -15.14
CA ASN A 38 -5.23 -9.01 -15.39
C ASN A 38 -5.34 -8.17 -14.10
N GLY A 39 -5.58 -8.82 -12.96
CA GLY A 39 -5.57 -8.15 -11.66
C GLY A 39 -4.16 -7.67 -11.27
N VAL A 40 -3.15 -8.52 -11.52
CA VAL A 40 -1.74 -8.17 -11.30
C VAL A 40 -1.33 -6.98 -12.16
N ASP A 41 -1.66 -6.99 -13.47
CA ASP A 41 -1.35 -5.91 -14.39
C ASP A 41 -2.06 -4.61 -14.01
N THR A 42 -3.31 -4.68 -13.57
CA THR A 42 -4.06 -3.53 -13.08
C THR A 42 -3.38 -2.91 -11.86
N LEU A 43 -3.02 -3.71 -10.87
CA LEU A 43 -2.32 -3.21 -9.66
C LEU A 43 -0.94 -2.66 -10.01
N ALA A 44 -0.19 -3.32 -10.90
CA ALA A 44 1.08 -2.80 -11.39
C ALA A 44 0.92 -1.42 -12.03
N GLY A 45 -0.11 -1.23 -12.85
CA GLY A 45 -0.45 0.06 -13.45
C GLY A 45 -0.76 1.15 -12.41
N LEU A 46 -1.45 0.81 -11.30
CA LEU A 46 -1.70 1.75 -10.21
C LEU A 46 -0.40 2.22 -9.53
N TYR A 47 0.58 1.32 -9.35
CA TYR A 47 1.90 1.69 -8.84
C TYR A 47 2.66 2.58 -9.83
N ASP A 48 2.60 2.29 -11.13
CA ASP A 48 3.29 3.07 -12.15
C ASP A 48 2.75 4.51 -12.29
N MET A 49 1.50 4.75 -11.91
CA MET A 49 0.94 6.11 -11.87
C MET A 49 1.74 7.05 -10.97
N GLN A 50 2.42 6.55 -9.93
CA GLN A 50 3.29 7.33 -9.04
C GLN A 50 4.57 7.85 -9.74
N TYR A 51 4.85 7.34 -10.94
CA TYR A 51 5.99 7.73 -11.78
C TYR A 51 5.59 8.49 -13.04
N ASN A 52 4.30 8.67 -13.28
CA ASN A 52 3.81 9.48 -14.39
C ASN A 52 4.11 10.96 -14.11
N SER A 53 5.02 11.55 -14.89
CA SER A 53 5.47 12.94 -14.71
C SER A 53 4.35 13.97 -14.70
N ALA A 54 3.23 13.69 -15.38
CA ALA A 54 2.09 14.60 -15.44
C ALA A 54 1.30 14.69 -14.12
N ILE A 55 1.34 13.65 -13.29
CA ILE A 55 0.55 13.54 -12.06
C ILE A 55 1.39 13.14 -10.84
N GLN A 56 2.69 12.97 -10.97
CA GLN A 56 3.57 12.50 -9.88
C GLN A 56 3.44 13.35 -8.61
N GLY A 57 3.35 14.66 -8.74
CA GLY A 57 3.16 15.56 -7.61
C GLY A 57 1.81 15.40 -6.88
N GLU A 58 0.81 14.78 -7.54
CA GLU A 58 -0.49 14.45 -6.95
C GLU A 58 -0.50 13.04 -6.35
N MET A 59 0.41 12.15 -6.81
CA MET A 59 0.48 10.76 -6.40
C MET A 59 1.50 10.49 -5.30
N THR A 60 2.45 11.40 -5.09
CA THR A 60 3.55 11.25 -4.12
C THR A 60 3.76 12.53 -3.31
N TYR A 61 4.41 12.37 -2.15
CA TYR A 61 4.87 13.50 -1.32
C TYR A 61 6.24 13.16 -0.70
N THR A 62 6.94 14.19 -0.23
CA THR A 62 8.23 13.99 0.45
C THR A 62 8.01 13.49 1.87
N SER A 63 8.56 12.31 2.20
CA SER A 63 8.51 11.78 3.56
C SER A 63 9.21 12.70 4.55
N PRO A 64 8.58 13.02 5.70
CA PRO A 64 9.21 13.83 6.73
C PRO A 64 10.35 13.10 7.46
N ASP A 65 10.43 11.76 7.36
CA ASP A 65 11.45 10.96 8.04
C ASP A 65 12.68 10.71 7.16
N SER A 66 12.49 10.34 5.89
CA SER A 66 13.58 9.97 4.98
C SER A 66 13.94 11.04 3.97
N GLY A 67 13.09 12.04 3.74
CA GLY A 67 13.24 13.02 2.66
C GLY A 67 12.98 12.44 1.26
N GLU A 68 12.60 11.17 1.16
CA GLU A 68 12.33 10.47 -0.09
C GLU A 68 10.87 10.65 -0.54
N GLN A 69 10.63 10.46 -1.84
CA GLN A 69 9.27 10.47 -2.40
C GLN A 69 8.53 9.18 -2.04
N VAL A 70 7.44 9.29 -1.30
CA VAL A 70 6.55 8.19 -0.89
C VAL A 70 5.15 8.40 -1.45
N GLY A 71 4.37 7.32 -1.53
CA GLY A 71 3.00 7.40 -2.04
C GLY A 71 2.11 8.32 -1.19
N MET A 72 1.27 9.14 -1.84
CA MET A 72 0.33 10.06 -1.18
C MET A 72 -0.67 9.33 -0.25
N SER A 73 -0.89 8.04 -0.44
CA SER A 73 -1.73 7.21 0.44
C SER A 73 -1.23 7.15 1.89
N PHE A 74 0.06 7.40 2.11
CA PHE A 74 0.68 7.42 3.44
C PHE A 74 0.62 8.80 4.12
N ILE A 75 0.11 9.85 3.48
CA ILE A 75 0.05 11.16 4.12
C ILE A 75 -0.87 11.10 5.36
N THR A 76 -0.37 11.60 6.48
CA THR A 76 -1.19 11.84 7.67
C THR A 76 -1.79 13.24 7.55
N PRO A 77 -3.06 13.39 7.21
CA PRO A 77 -3.66 14.69 6.96
C PRO A 77 -3.69 15.53 8.24
N ARG A 78 -3.18 16.75 8.19
CA ARG A 78 -3.20 17.74 9.28
C ARG A 78 -3.94 19.01 8.90
N THR A 79 -4.13 19.21 7.58
CA THR A 79 -4.78 20.39 7.01
C THR A 79 -5.88 19.98 6.05
N ALA A 80 -6.74 20.95 5.69
CA ALA A 80 -7.74 20.74 4.63
C ALA A 80 -7.08 20.45 3.27
N ASP A 81 -5.92 21.05 3.00
CA ASP A 81 -5.17 20.85 1.76
C ASP A 81 -4.60 19.41 1.68
N ASP A 82 -4.14 18.85 2.80
CA ASP A 82 -3.70 17.43 2.84
C ASP A 82 -4.84 16.49 2.47
N LEU A 83 -6.05 16.76 3.00
CA LEU A 83 -7.24 15.97 2.65
C LEU A 83 -7.63 16.15 1.19
N HIS A 84 -7.50 17.37 0.66
CA HIS A 84 -7.75 17.66 -0.75
C HIS A 84 -6.78 16.91 -1.66
N ASN A 85 -5.49 16.99 -1.39
CA ASN A 85 -4.44 16.30 -2.14
C ASN A 85 -4.64 14.78 -2.10
N ARG A 86 -4.94 14.24 -0.93
CA ARG A 86 -5.29 12.83 -0.80
C ARG A 86 -6.50 12.44 -1.65
N ARG A 87 -7.55 13.27 -1.70
CA ARG A 87 -8.73 13.05 -2.53
C ARG A 87 -8.38 13.05 -4.02
N ILE A 88 -7.48 13.94 -4.48
CA ILE A 88 -7.01 13.97 -5.86
C ILE A 88 -6.32 12.64 -6.21
N MET A 89 -5.37 12.18 -5.39
CA MET A 89 -4.70 10.90 -5.56
C MET A 89 -5.69 9.74 -5.65
N MET A 90 -6.64 9.65 -4.71
CA MET A 90 -7.68 8.62 -4.71
C MET A 90 -8.54 8.67 -5.98
N THR A 91 -8.82 9.87 -6.51
CA THR A 91 -9.58 10.03 -7.75
C THR A 91 -8.85 9.44 -8.95
N HIS A 92 -7.53 9.60 -9.03
CA HIS A 92 -6.73 8.97 -10.09
C HIS A 92 -6.84 7.45 -10.02
N TRP A 93 -6.64 6.86 -8.85
CA TRP A 93 -6.77 5.40 -8.68
C TRP A 93 -8.20 4.90 -8.89
N ALA A 94 -9.21 5.64 -8.42
CA ALA A 94 -10.61 5.29 -8.63
C ALA A 94 -10.97 5.27 -10.12
N ARG A 95 -10.50 6.24 -10.89
CA ARG A 95 -10.71 6.27 -12.35
C ARG A 95 -10.03 5.11 -13.05
N ALA A 96 -8.77 4.82 -12.70
CA ALA A 96 -8.00 3.72 -13.28
C ALA A 96 -8.55 2.33 -12.92
N SER A 97 -9.18 2.18 -11.76
CA SER A 97 -9.73 0.91 -11.26
C SER A 97 -11.25 0.79 -11.38
N CYS A 98 -11.90 1.70 -12.11
CA CYS A 98 -13.38 1.76 -12.21
C CYS A 98 -14.08 1.78 -10.85
N GLY A 99 -13.48 2.44 -9.86
CA GLY A 99 -14.00 2.57 -8.50
C GLY A 99 -13.70 1.40 -7.56
N MET A 100 -12.89 0.44 -7.97
CA MET A 100 -12.54 -0.74 -7.14
C MET A 100 -11.49 -0.40 -6.07
N MET A 101 -11.81 0.57 -5.19
CA MET A 101 -10.88 1.12 -4.20
C MET A 101 -10.53 0.16 -3.07
N GLY A 102 -11.37 -0.80 -2.73
CA GLY A 102 -11.10 -1.78 -1.67
C GLY A 102 -9.99 -2.79 -1.99
N ARG A 103 -9.42 -2.73 -3.19
CA ARG A 103 -8.30 -3.58 -3.65
C ARG A 103 -7.08 -2.77 -4.08
N THR A 104 -7.15 -1.44 -3.97
CA THR A 104 -6.02 -0.57 -4.27
C THR A 104 -5.04 -0.54 -3.09
N PRO A 105 -3.76 -0.17 -3.33
CA PRO A 105 -2.77 -0.02 -2.26
C PRO A 105 -3.19 0.96 -1.16
N ASP A 106 -4.05 1.93 -1.47
CA ASP A 106 -4.51 2.95 -0.52
C ASP A 106 -5.26 2.38 0.68
N PHE A 107 -6.07 1.33 0.51
CA PHE A 107 -6.96 0.81 1.55
C PHE A 107 -6.22 0.48 2.87
N MET A 108 -5.17 -0.31 2.80
CA MET A 108 -4.39 -0.70 3.99
C MET A 108 -3.51 0.44 4.49
N ASN A 109 -2.93 1.24 3.60
CA ASN A 109 -2.09 2.38 3.96
C ASN A 109 -2.86 3.40 4.80
N VAL A 110 -4.11 3.70 4.40
CA VAL A 110 -5.02 4.58 5.15
C VAL A 110 -5.31 4.03 6.54
N THR A 111 -5.62 2.74 6.62
CA THR A 111 -5.97 2.09 7.89
C THR A 111 -4.80 2.17 8.88
N ILE A 112 -3.60 1.81 8.44
CA ILE A 112 -2.42 1.87 9.30
C ILE A 112 -2.04 3.32 9.67
N MET A 113 -2.15 4.24 8.71
CA MET A 113 -1.94 5.67 8.97
C MET A 113 -2.92 6.20 10.04
N ALA A 114 -4.20 5.86 9.93
CA ALA A 114 -5.21 6.28 10.91
C ALA A 114 -4.95 5.70 12.30
N MET A 115 -4.55 4.43 12.38
CA MET A 115 -4.16 3.79 13.64
C MET A 115 -2.91 4.46 14.24
N ALA A 116 -1.91 4.78 13.43
CA ALA A 116 -0.71 5.48 13.90
C ALA A 116 -1.03 6.90 14.40
N ALA A 117 -1.94 7.60 13.73
CA ALA A 117 -2.42 8.91 14.17
C ALA A 117 -3.21 8.84 15.48
N ALA A 118 -3.91 7.72 15.73
CA ALA A 118 -4.64 7.45 16.97
C ALA A 118 -3.77 6.76 18.04
N GLY A 119 -2.44 6.85 17.98
CA GLY A 119 -1.52 6.17 18.88
C GLY A 119 -1.79 6.38 20.37
N ASP A 120 -2.24 7.57 20.78
CA ASP A 120 -2.59 7.86 22.17
C ASP A 120 -3.80 7.05 22.67
N TYR A 121 -4.72 6.71 21.78
CA TYR A 121 -5.83 5.80 22.10
C TYR A 121 -5.32 4.39 22.45
N PHE A 122 -4.39 3.86 21.67
CA PHE A 122 -3.81 2.53 21.93
C PHE A 122 -2.91 2.53 23.17
N ALA A 123 -2.26 3.65 23.47
CA ALA A 123 -1.42 3.81 24.67
C ALA A 123 -2.21 3.70 25.98
N GLN A 124 -3.54 3.88 25.95
CA GLN A 124 -4.39 3.73 27.14
C GLN A 124 -4.35 2.33 27.74
N ASN A 125 -4.12 1.30 26.92
CA ASN A 125 -3.96 -0.06 27.41
C ASN A 125 -2.51 -0.33 27.84
N ARG A 126 -1.55 -0.03 26.95
CA ARG A 126 -0.10 -0.12 27.22
C ARG A 126 0.64 0.98 26.48
N PRO A 127 1.51 1.76 27.14
CA PRO A 127 2.23 2.87 26.52
C PRO A 127 3.00 2.47 25.25
N GLU A 128 3.61 1.28 25.24
CA GLU A 128 4.40 0.77 24.12
C GLU A 128 3.58 0.53 22.84
N PHE A 129 2.25 0.42 22.93
CA PHE A 129 1.41 0.21 21.74
C PHE A 129 1.40 1.44 20.83
N LYS A 130 1.55 2.64 21.38
CA LYS A 130 1.75 3.86 20.59
C LYS A 130 3.01 3.77 19.73
N ASP A 131 4.13 3.45 20.36
CA ASP A 131 5.41 3.38 19.66
C ASP A 131 5.41 2.25 18.62
N ASN A 132 4.83 1.11 18.96
CA ASN A 132 4.74 -0.04 18.06
C ASN A 132 3.97 0.31 16.77
N ILE A 133 2.78 0.92 16.88
CA ILE A 133 1.99 1.26 15.69
C ILE A 133 2.63 2.39 14.86
N GLN A 134 3.27 3.37 15.51
CA GLN A 134 3.96 4.45 14.83
C GLN A 134 5.22 3.96 14.11
N ASN A 135 6.02 3.12 14.75
CA ASN A 135 7.20 2.49 14.15
C ASN A 135 6.80 1.61 12.97
N TYR A 136 5.69 0.88 13.11
CA TYR A 136 5.16 0.05 12.07
C TYR A 136 4.71 0.87 10.85
N PHE A 137 3.96 1.95 11.06
CA PHE A 137 3.55 2.87 10.01
C PHE A 137 4.77 3.46 9.28
N LYS A 138 5.76 3.95 10.03
CA LYS A 138 7.01 4.44 9.47
C LYS A 138 7.71 3.36 8.64
N TYR A 139 7.83 2.15 9.18
CA TYR A 139 8.45 1.03 8.47
C TYR A 139 7.77 0.74 7.12
N ILE A 140 6.44 0.64 7.07
CA ILE A 140 5.73 0.34 5.81
C ILE A 140 5.84 1.47 4.79
N ARG A 141 5.78 2.73 5.23
CA ARG A 141 5.92 3.89 4.38
C ARG A 141 7.30 3.94 3.72
N GLU A 142 8.36 3.71 4.49
CA GLU A 142 9.74 3.83 4.03
C GLU A 142 10.26 2.59 3.29
N ASN A 143 9.68 1.41 3.54
CA ASN A 143 10.18 0.14 3.00
C ASN A 143 9.29 -0.50 1.93
N ARG A 144 8.29 0.21 1.41
CA ARG A 144 7.39 -0.30 0.34
C ARG A 144 6.70 -1.62 0.75
N SER A 145 6.19 -1.68 1.98
CA SER A 145 5.73 -2.94 2.57
C SER A 145 4.26 -3.25 2.32
N GLU A 146 3.57 -2.49 1.46
CA GLU A 146 2.13 -2.62 1.21
C GLU A 146 1.69 -4.04 0.82
N GLU A 147 2.57 -4.81 0.19
CA GLU A 147 2.23 -6.15 -0.30
C GLU A 147 2.73 -7.30 0.57
N ARG A 148 3.73 -7.09 1.41
CA ARG A 148 4.30 -8.20 2.19
C ARG A 148 3.36 -8.76 3.25
N ARG A 149 2.16 -8.21 3.40
CA ARG A 149 1.30 -8.46 4.56
C ARG A 149 0.06 -9.25 4.31
N VAL A 150 -0.43 -9.30 3.08
CA VAL A 150 -1.62 -10.09 2.74
C VAL A 150 -1.39 -11.60 2.90
N GLY A 151 -0.14 -12.06 2.98
CA GLY A 151 0.19 -13.47 3.11
C GLY A 151 0.81 -13.91 4.45
N LYS A 152 1.33 -12.99 5.29
CA LYS A 152 2.03 -13.39 6.53
C LYS A 152 1.15 -13.34 7.78
N GLU A 153 0.10 -12.55 7.78
CA GLU A 153 -0.79 -12.40 8.96
C GLU A 153 -1.73 -13.59 9.17
N CYS A 154 -1.97 -14.40 8.14
CA CYS A 154 -2.76 -15.63 8.25
C CYS A 154 -2.01 -16.82 8.88
N ARG A 155 -0.77 -16.63 9.34
CA ARG A 155 0.01 -17.69 10.02
C ARG A 155 -0.02 -17.63 11.56
N SER A 156 -0.84 -16.80 12.16
CA SER A 156 -1.12 -16.95 13.59
C SER A 156 -1.91 -18.26 13.79
N ARG A 157 -1.23 -19.27 14.29
CA ARG A 157 -1.88 -20.50 14.79
C ARG A 157 -2.85 -20.10 15.89
N TRP A 158 -4.09 -20.39 15.69
CA TRP A 158 -5.09 -20.49 16.77
C TRP A 158 -4.78 -21.71 17.62
#